data_2b0f8a5af58fa9627fc58932e9474060
#
_entry.id   2b0f8a5af58fa9627fc58932e9474060
#
_cell.length_a   1.000
_cell.length_b   1.000
_cell.length_c   1.000
_cell.angle_alpha   90.00
_cell.angle_beta   90.00
_cell.angle_gamma   90.00
#
_symmetry.space_group_name_H-M   'P 1'
#
loop_
_entity.id
_entity.type
_entity.pdbx_description
1 polymer ?
#
loop_
_entity_poly.entity_id
_entity_poly.type
_entity_poly.pdbx_seq_one_letter_code
_entity_poly.pdbx_strand_id
1 'polypeptide(L)'
;FRSHVAMGADAINFFQWRASAFGAEAFHSAMVPHAGEDTKLFRQVCELGATLQALADAGVQGSELAHADTAILFSAVSEWATRSETLPSMKLNHWHDVRDWYRAFLNAGARADIVPLAYDWSSYKTIVLPTVLMLSDADTRRLASFVQAGGRVVVGYATGLLDERFHTWLGGYPGAGDGLLRSMLGVRGEEFNILGTEAEGEPSEIRLASTGDSPTMDGAVTRLWQNDVTIAGPHVQVLASYAGEEADEWELDGTAAITRNTYGEGEAYFLGCDLGVSDLTRFVGGWLAARPQDGRQPEANLRSPASGVTSDVLHTVRQSDDAIFDFYLTRGKSDVELRDIAGEPIVLFRAERGSDGGAYTVHRNGVLVMKRPNPSV
;
A
#
# COMPACT_ATOMS: atom_id res chain seq x y z
N PHE A 1 -5.61 -14.04 -13.35
CA PHE A 1 -4.33 -14.74 -13.64
C PHE A 1 -3.27 -13.81 -14.22
N ARG A 2 -3.61 -12.96 -15.20
CA ARG A 2 -2.64 -11.99 -15.78
C ARG A 2 -2.10 -11.03 -14.72
N SER A 3 -2.89 -10.68 -13.72
CA SER A 3 -2.44 -9.86 -12.58
C SER A 3 -1.39 -10.56 -11.72
N HIS A 4 -1.43 -11.88 -11.57
CA HIS A 4 -0.41 -12.62 -10.82
C HIS A 4 0.95 -12.57 -11.55
N VAL A 5 0.93 -12.74 -12.89
CA VAL A 5 2.17 -12.60 -13.70
C VAL A 5 2.69 -11.16 -13.62
N ALA A 6 1.83 -10.16 -13.72
CA ALA A 6 2.19 -8.76 -13.57
C ALA A 6 2.83 -8.46 -12.20
N MET A 7 2.44 -9.21 -11.16
CA MET A 7 2.95 -9.09 -9.79
C MET A 7 4.08 -10.09 -9.46
N GLY A 8 4.73 -10.66 -10.48
CA GLY A 8 5.95 -11.44 -10.31
C GLY A 8 5.80 -12.97 -10.41
N ALA A 9 4.60 -13.51 -10.62
CA ALA A 9 4.45 -14.95 -10.80
C ALA A 9 5.00 -15.42 -12.16
N ASP A 10 5.80 -16.48 -12.15
CA ASP A 10 6.34 -17.10 -13.36
C ASP A 10 5.51 -18.29 -13.88
N ALA A 11 4.63 -18.81 -13.05
CA ALA A 11 3.76 -19.92 -13.38
C ALA A 11 2.37 -19.78 -12.78
N ILE A 12 1.38 -20.39 -13.43
CA ILE A 12 0.00 -20.47 -12.94
C ILE A 12 -0.39 -21.94 -12.81
N ASN A 13 -0.74 -22.34 -11.60
CA ASN A 13 -1.28 -23.67 -11.33
C ASN A 13 -2.78 -23.61 -11.15
N PHE A 14 -3.49 -24.54 -11.77
CA PHE A 14 -4.93 -24.66 -11.66
C PHE A 14 -5.29 -25.92 -10.86
N PHE A 15 -6.12 -25.77 -9.88
CA PHE A 15 -6.92 -26.85 -9.35
C PHE A 15 -8.29 -26.74 -10.02
N GLN A 16 -8.68 -27.62 -10.89
CA GLN A 16 -8.14 -28.87 -11.40
C GLN A 16 -8.29 -28.91 -12.94
N TRP A 17 -7.75 -29.97 -13.60
CA TRP A 17 -7.88 -30.10 -15.05
C TRP A 17 -9.35 -30.28 -15.48
N ARG A 18 -10.04 -31.27 -14.92
CA ARG A 18 -11.45 -31.59 -15.25
C ARG A 18 -12.29 -31.65 -13.98
N ALA A 19 -13.48 -31.08 -14.02
CA ALA A 19 -14.43 -31.14 -12.93
C ALA A 19 -14.81 -32.58 -12.56
N SER A 20 -14.75 -32.90 -11.28
CA SER A 20 -15.15 -34.21 -10.75
C SER A 20 -16.64 -34.44 -10.95
N ALA A 21 -17.00 -35.67 -11.35
CA ALA A 21 -18.41 -36.05 -11.56
C ALA A 21 -19.15 -36.36 -10.26
N PHE A 22 -18.43 -36.59 -9.14
CA PHE A 22 -19.00 -36.96 -7.84
C PHE A 22 -18.07 -36.56 -6.69
N GLY A 23 -18.56 -36.71 -5.45
CA GLY A 23 -17.82 -36.42 -4.22
C GLY A 23 -17.86 -34.96 -3.82
N ALA A 24 -17.11 -34.61 -2.80
CA ALA A 24 -17.07 -33.27 -2.20
C ALA A 24 -16.59 -32.17 -3.19
N GLU A 25 -15.83 -32.57 -4.20
CA GLU A 25 -15.26 -31.66 -5.19
C GLU A 25 -16.09 -31.54 -6.47
N ALA A 26 -17.26 -32.18 -6.54
CA ALA A 26 -18.09 -32.21 -7.75
C ALA A 26 -18.45 -30.80 -8.28
N PHE A 27 -18.54 -29.81 -7.39
CA PHE A 27 -18.88 -28.43 -7.76
C PHE A 27 -17.69 -27.47 -7.73
N HIS A 28 -16.47 -27.99 -7.60
CA HIS A 28 -15.28 -27.13 -7.71
C HIS A 28 -15.04 -26.74 -9.16
N SER A 29 -14.48 -25.54 -9.35
CA SER A 29 -14.06 -25.07 -10.66
C SER A 29 -12.97 -25.94 -11.24
N ALA A 30 -12.95 -26.07 -12.56
CA ALA A 30 -11.91 -26.79 -13.30
C ALA A 30 -11.63 -26.10 -14.63
N MET A 31 -10.49 -26.41 -15.25
CA MET A 31 -10.17 -25.91 -16.59
C MET A 31 -11.18 -26.45 -17.62
N VAL A 32 -11.50 -27.73 -17.54
CA VAL A 32 -12.58 -28.36 -18.32
C VAL A 32 -13.79 -28.55 -17.39
N PRO A 33 -14.88 -27.81 -17.57
CA PRO A 33 -16.09 -27.95 -16.78
C PRO A 33 -16.88 -29.21 -17.10
N HIS A 34 -17.93 -29.54 -16.35
CA HIS A 34 -18.80 -30.70 -16.62
C HIS A 34 -19.36 -30.69 -18.04
N ALA A 35 -19.64 -29.52 -18.61
CA ALA A 35 -20.13 -29.39 -19.99
C ALA A 35 -19.08 -29.74 -21.07
N GLY A 36 -17.85 -30.05 -20.68
CA GLY A 36 -16.79 -30.48 -21.57
C GLY A 36 -15.94 -29.36 -22.16
N GLU A 37 -15.24 -29.70 -23.22
CA GLU A 37 -14.20 -28.85 -23.82
C GLU A 37 -14.77 -27.74 -24.72
N ASP A 38 -15.92 -27.99 -25.36
CA ASP A 38 -16.58 -26.97 -26.17
C ASP A 38 -17.36 -25.97 -25.29
N THR A 39 -16.65 -25.24 -24.44
CA THR A 39 -17.23 -24.26 -23.53
C THR A 39 -16.48 -22.94 -23.58
N LYS A 40 -17.20 -21.86 -23.24
CA LYS A 40 -16.59 -20.52 -23.10
C LYS A 40 -15.42 -20.55 -22.12
N LEU A 41 -15.56 -21.26 -21.00
CA LEU A 41 -14.53 -21.34 -19.96
C LEU A 41 -13.25 -21.97 -20.51
N PHE A 42 -13.36 -23.14 -21.17
CA PHE A 42 -12.17 -23.82 -21.68
C PHE A 42 -11.49 -23.01 -22.79
N ARG A 43 -12.25 -22.37 -23.68
CA ARG A 43 -11.69 -21.45 -24.69
C ARG A 43 -10.90 -20.30 -24.03
N GLN A 44 -11.41 -19.73 -22.92
CA GLN A 44 -10.69 -18.71 -22.17
C GLN A 44 -9.41 -19.23 -21.49
N VAL A 45 -9.40 -20.49 -21.05
CA VAL A 45 -8.20 -21.15 -20.51
C VAL A 45 -7.15 -21.34 -21.61
N CYS A 46 -7.56 -21.78 -22.81
CA CYS A 46 -6.65 -21.91 -23.96
C CYS A 46 -6.06 -20.54 -24.38
N GLU A 47 -6.90 -19.49 -24.41
CA GLU A 47 -6.45 -18.13 -24.70
C GLU A 47 -5.44 -17.61 -23.64
N LEU A 48 -5.68 -17.92 -22.36
CA LEU A 48 -4.73 -17.62 -21.31
C LEU A 48 -3.41 -18.37 -21.53
N GLY A 49 -3.45 -19.65 -21.88
CA GLY A 49 -2.27 -20.44 -22.21
C GLY A 49 -1.44 -19.82 -23.34
N ALA A 50 -2.10 -19.42 -24.43
CA ALA A 50 -1.44 -18.71 -25.54
C ALA A 50 -0.81 -17.36 -25.09
N THR A 51 -1.50 -16.63 -24.21
CA THR A 51 -0.98 -15.38 -23.62
C THR A 51 0.28 -15.65 -22.78
N LEU A 52 0.25 -16.67 -21.94
CA LEU A 52 1.41 -17.04 -21.09
C LEU A 52 2.61 -17.47 -21.94
N GLN A 53 2.36 -18.22 -23.03
CA GLN A 53 3.42 -18.59 -23.97
C GLN A 53 4.05 -17.35 -24.64
N ALA A 54 3.24 -16.40 -25.11
CA ALA A 54 3.74 -15.18 -25.71
C ALA A 54 4.58 -14.34 -24.72
N LEU A 55 4.18 -14.30 -23.44
CA LEU A 55 4.96 -13.64 -22.40
C LEU A 55 6.29 -14.37 -22.14
N ALA A 56 6.29 -15.70 -22.11
CA ALA A 56 7.51 -16.50 -21.95
C ALA A 56 8.47 -16.29 -23.13
N ASP A 57 7.97 -16.35 -24.37
CA ASP A 57 8.75 -16.13 -25.59
C ASP A 57 9.35 -14.71 -25.65
N ALA A 58 8.67 -13.74 -25.05
CA ALA A 58 9.17 -12.37 -24.93
C ALA A 58 10.25 -12.19 -23.84
N GLY A 59 10.44 -13.18 -22.95
CA GLY A 59 11.42 -13.17 -21.87
C GLY A 59 10.88 -12.66 -20.52
N VAL A 60 9.56 -12.65 -20.32
CA VAL A 60 8.96 -12.26 -19.02
C VAL A 60 9.24 -13.32 -17.95
N GLN A 61 9.28 -14.60 -18.32
CA GLN A 61 9.62 -15.67 -17.39
C GLN A 61 11.04 -15.49 -16.85
N GLY A 62 11.20 -15.55 -15.53
CA GLY A 62 12.47 -15.34 -14.85
C GLY A 62 12.85 -13.86 -14.67
N SER A 63 12.06 -12.91 -15.21
CA SER A 63 12.25 -11.49 -14.89
C SER A 63 11.78 -11.19 -13.47
N GLU A 64 12.40 -10.22 -12.81
CA GLU A 64 12.05 -9.85 -11.43
C GLU A 64 11.04 -8.71 -11.42
N LEU A 65 10.17 -8.69 -10.40
CA LEU A 65 9.35 -7.52 -10.12
C LEU A 65 10.27 -6.37 -9.73
N ALA A 66 10.15 -5.24 -10.39
CA ALA A 66 10.99 -4.10 -10.08
C ALA A 66 10.79 -3.65 -8.63
N HIS A 67 11.90 -3.43 -7.94
CA HIS A 67 11.93 -3.03 -6.53
C HIS A 67 11.21 -1.69 -6.30
N ALA A 68 10.43 -1.59 -5.24
CA ALA A 68 9.78 -0.34 -4.87
C ALA A 68 10.66 0.49 -3.93
N ASP A 69 10.53 1.81 -3.95
CA ASP A 69 11.22 2.70 -3.00
C ASP A 69 10.61 2.63 -1.58
N THR A 70 9.42 2.06 -1.45
CA THR A 70 8.64 2.03 -0.20
C THR A 70 8.39 0.60 0.24
N ALA A 71 8.69 0.31 1.51
CA ALA A 71 8.27 -0.91 2.19
C ALA A 71 7.10 -0.63 3.14
N ILE A 72 6.07 -1.45 3.06
CA ILE A 72 5.00 -1.53 4.07
C ILE A 72 5.33 -2.73 4.95
N LEU A 73 5.61 -2.49 6.23
CA LEU A 73 6.06 -3.56 7.11
C LEU A 73 4.89 -4.39 7.62
N PHE A 74 5.01 -5.70 7.46
CA PHE A 74 4.10 -6.68 8.01
C PHE A 74 4.73 -7.38 9.22
N SER A 75 4.00 -7.46 10.32
CA SER A 75 4.41 -8.15 11.54
C SER A 75 3.43 -9.27 11.87
N ALA A 76 3.86 -10.53 11.73
CA ALA A 76 3.03 -11.68 12.08
C ALA A 76 2.64 -11.68 13.58
N VAL A 77 3.54 -11.25 14.46
CA VAL A 77 3.24 -11.13 15.90
C VAL A 77 2.19 -10.06 16.17
N SER A 78 2.27 -8.90 15.50
CA SER A 78 1.23 -7.87 15.60
C SER A 78 -0.11 -8.35 15.05
N GLU A 79 -0.11 -9.10 13.94
CA GLU A 79 -1.33 -9.71 13.39
C GLU A 79 -1.97 -10.69 14.38
N TRP A 80 -1.19 -11.50 15.07
CA TRP A 80 -1.71 -12.37 16.11
C TRP A 80 -2.18 -11.59 17.33
N ALA A 81 -1.43 -10.55 17.72
CA ALA A 81 -1.79 -9.69 18.84
C ALA A 81 -3.12 -8.98 18.62
N THR A 82 -3.40 -8.49 17.40
CA THR A 82 -4.68 -7.82 17.08
C THR A 82 -5.90 -8.74 17.15
N ARG A 83 -5.70 -10.05 17.29
CA ARG A 83 -6.79 -11.02 17.54
C ARG A 83 -7.06 -11.28 19.03
N SER A 84 -6.33 -10.61 19.92
CA SER A 84 -6.52 -10.77 21.36
C SER A 84 -7.75 -10.00 21.84
N GLU A 85 -8.60 -10.68 22.63
CA GLU A 85 -9.79 -10.07 23.25
C GLU A 85 -9.45 -9.05 24.34
N THR A 86 -8.18 -8.92 24.71
CA THR A 86 -7.71 -7.97 25.74
C THR A 86 -7.38 -6.58 25.18
N LEU A 87 -7.45 -6.40 23.86
CA LEU A 87 -7.22 -5.12 23.22
C LEU A 87 -8.41 -4.17 23.38
N PRO A 88 -8.16 -2.85 23.25
CA PRO A 88 -9.22 -1.85 23.40
C PRO A 88 -10.35 -1.99 22.37
N SER A 89 -10.09 -2.59 21.21
CA SER A 89 -11.09 -2.82 20.18
C SER A 89 -10.80 -4.10 19.39
N MET A 90 -11.83 -4.89 19.16
CA MET A 90 -11.79 -6.05 18.27
C MET A 90 -11.75 -5.67 16.76
N LYS A 91 -11.91 -4.38 16.44
CA LYS A 91 -11.80 -3.86 15.07
C LYS A 91 -10.36 -3.60 14.65
N LEU A 92 -9.41 -3.58 15.57
CA LEU A 92 -7.98 -3.50 15.24
C LEU A 92 -7.58 -4.71 14.41
N ASN A 93 -6.99 -4.49 13.25
CA ASN A 93 -6.59 -5.56 12.35
C ASN A 93 -5.37 -5.14 11.51
N HIS A 94 -4.21 -5.61 11.92
CA HIS A 94 -2.94 -5.27 11.28
C HIS A 94 -2.91 -5.62 9.77
N TRP A 95 -3.44 -6.80 9.39
CA TRP A 95 -3.48 -7.21 7.99
C TRP A 95 -4.41 -6.34 7.13
N HIS A 96 -5.54 -5.90 7.69
CA HIS A 96 -6.41 -4.97 6.97
C HIS A 96 -5.70 -3.63 6.72
N ASP A 97 -5.00 -3.09 7.72
CA ASP A 97 -4.28 -1.82 7.58
C ASP A 97 -3.12 -1.93 6.58
N VAL A 98 -2.35 -3.02 6.62
CA VAL A 98 -1.32 -3.32 5.60
C VAL A 98 -1.92 -3.32 4.20
N ARG A 99 -3.05 -3.97 4.01
CA ARG A 99 -3.76 -4.04 2.73
C ARG A 99 -4.29 -2.67 2.28
N ASP A 100 -4.79 -1.88 3.20
CA ASP A 100 -5.38 -0.58 2.90
C ASP A 100 -4.29 0.44 2.56
N TRP A 101 -3.15 0.41 3.23
CA TRP A 101 -1.96 1.14 2.82
C TRP A 101 -1.47 0.72 1.44
N TYR A 102 -1.36 -0.58 1.18
CA TYR A 102 -0.96 -1.08 -0.14
C TYR A 102 -1.91 -0.59 -1.25
N ARG A 103 -3.22 -0.64 -1.01
CA ARG A 103 -4.24 -0.09 -1.93
C ARG A 103 -4.09 1.41 -2.13
N ALA A 104 -3.79 2.14 -1.07
CA ALA A 104 -3.59 3.59 -1.16
C ALA A 104 -2.41 3.94 -2.06
N PHE A 105 -1.28 3.24 -1.95
CA PHE A 105 -0.16 3.40 -2.87
C PHE A 105 -0.55 3.10 -4.32
N LEU A 106 -1.21 1.96 -4.56
CA LEU A 106 -1.66 1.60 -5.91
C LEU A 106 -2.64 2.64 -6.50
N ASN A 107 -3.55 3.15 -5.69
CA ASN A 107 -4.52 4.16 -6.11
C ASN A 107 -3.85 5.52 -6.37
N ALA A 108 -2.80 5.85 -5.66
CA ALA A 108 -1.98 7.04 -5.90
C ALA A 108 -1.00 6.89 -7.08
N GLY A 109 -1.05 5.76 -7.81
CA GLY A 109 -0.14 5.49 -8.93
C GLY A 109 1.31 5.20 -8.51
N ALA A 110 1.51 4.80 -7.26
CA ALA A 110 2.80 4.46 -6.69
C ALA A 110 2.91 2.96 -6.38
N ARG A 111 4.14 2.48 -6.19
CA ARG A 111 4.40 1.10 -5.79
C ARG A 111 4.93 1.04 -4.37
N ALA A 112 4.60 -0.03 -3.69
CA ALA A 112 5.15 -0.39 -2.39
C ALA A 112 5.28 -1.91 -2.32
N ASP A 113 6.27 -2.40 -1.60
CA ASP A 113 6.43 -3.82 -1.30
C ASP A 113 5.92 -4.10 0.11
N ILE A 114 5.30 -5.25 0.32
CA ILE A 114 4.94 -5.72 1.66
C ILE A 114 6.12 -6.56 2.16
N VAL A 115 6.79 -6.11 3.22
CA VAL A 115 8.03 -6.68 3.72
C VAL A 115 7.85 -7.11 5.17
N PRO A 116 8.20 -8.36 5.54
CA PRO A 116 8.17 -8.75 6.94
C PRO A 116 9.11 -7.88 7.80
N LEU A 117 8.62 -7.42 8.95
CA LEU A 117 9.39 -6.57 9.87
C LEU A 117 10.76 -7.17 10.24
N ALA A 118 10.84 -8.51 10.33
CA ALA A 118 12.06 -9.23 10.67
C ALA A 118 13.11 -9.28 9.54
N TYR A 119 12.76 -8.89 8.31
CA TYR A 119 13.67 -8.94 7.18
C TYR A 119 14.50 -7.66 7.06
N ASP A 120 15.45 -7.67 6.13
CA ASP A 120 16.19 -6.45 5.79
C ASP A 120 15.34 -5.55 4.90
N TRP A 121 15.17 -4.31 5.32
CA TRP A 121 14.44 -3.26 4.60
C TRP A 121 15.30 -1.98 4.43
N SER A 122 16.61 -2.10 4.63
CA SER A 122 17.55 -0.97 4.56
C SER A 122 17.72 -0.38 3.16
N SER A 123 17.40 -1.15 2.11
CA SER A 123 17.46 -0.69 0.71
C SER A 123 16.31 0.24 0.31
N TYR A 124 15.24 0.29 1.10
CA TYR A 124 14.10 1.17 0.86
C TYR A 124 14.41 2.61 1.28
N LYS A 125 13.72 3.57 0.67
CA LYS A 125 13.82 5.00 1.04
C LYS A 125 12.74 5.40 2.03
N THR A 126 11.66 4.64 2.05
CA THR A 126 10.50 4.89 2.91
C THR A 126 10.00 3.60 3.54
N ILE A 127 9.70 3.68 4.81
CA ILE A 127 9.12 2.60 5.62
C ILE A 127 7.76 3.05 6.13
N VAL A 128 6.74 2.22 5.95
CA VAL A 128 5.40 2.42 6.52
C VAL A 128 5.12 1.32 7.53
N LEU A 129 4.71 1.71 8.73
CA LEU A 129 4.30 0.81 9.82
C LEU A 129 2.80 0.94 10.07
N PRO A 130 1.94 0.20 9.36
CA PRO A 130 0.50 0.24 9.62
C PRO A 130 0.19 -0.59 10.86
N THR A 131 -0.24 0.03 11.95
CA THR A 131 -0.71 -0.66 13.16
C THR A 131 0.21 -1.81 13.61
N VAL A 132 1.54 -1.58 13.59
CA VAL A 132 2.52 -2.54 14.11
C VAL A 132 2.49 -2.50 15.63
N LEU A 133 1.45 -3.12 16.21
CA LEU A 133 1.09 -3.06 17.63
C LEU A 133 2.25 -3.44 18.54
N MET A 134 2.93 -4.54 18.21
CA MET A 134 4.10 -5.04 18.95
C MET A 134 5.37 -4.62 18.21
N LEU A 135 6.17 -3.81 18.85
CA LEU A 135 7.44 -3.34 18.31
C LEU A 135 8.54 -3.48 19.36
N SER A 136 9.59 -4.21 19.02
CA SER A 136 10.71 -4.45 19.92
C SER A 136 11.61 -3.21 20.05
N ASP A 137 12.38 -3.19 21.10
CA ASP A 137 13.44 -2.21 21.32
C ASP A 137 14.49 -2.25 20.19
N ALA A 138 14.84 -3.43 19.69
CA ALA A 138 15.79 -3.60 18.60
C ALA A 138 15.24 -3.02 17.27
N ASP A 139 13.97 -3.30 16.93
CA ASP A 139 13.34 -2.79 15.72
C ASP A 139 13.17 -1.27 15.79
N THR A 140 12.82 -0.72 16.97
CA THR A 140 12.73 0.71 17.18
C THR A 140 14.07 1.42 16.94
N ARG A 141 15.20 0.83 17.42
CA ARG A 141 16.53 1.37 17.14
C ARG A 141 16.89 1.31 15.66
N ARG A 142 16.52 0.23 14.96
CA ARG A 142 16.73 0.11 13.51
C ARG A 142 15.98 1.22 12.76
N LEU A 143 14.71 1.46 13.12
CA LEU A 143 13.90 2.54 12.54
C LEU A 143 14.51 3.93 12.82
N ALA A 144 14.90 4.20 14.05
CA ALA A 144 15.53 5.48 14.40
C ALA A 144 16.83 5.71 13.63
N SER A 145 17.67 4.68 13.51
CA SER A 145 18.92 4.76 12.73
C SER A 145 18.64 4.98 11.24
N PHE A 146 17.62 4.34 10.69
CA PHE A 146 17.21 4.51 9.30
C PHE A 146 16.76 5.96 9.03
N VAL A 147 15.94 6.55 9.90
CA VAL A 147 15.50 7.94 9.75
C VAL A 147 16.67 8.90 9.97
N GLN A 148 17.53 8.66 10.97
CA GLN A 148 18.70 9.49 11.23
C GLN A 148 19.65 9.55 10.03
N ALA A 149 19.72 8.50 9.21
CA ALA A 149 20.53 8.42 8.00
C ALA A 149 19.83 8.98 6.73
N GLY A 150 18.69 9.65 6.86
CA GLY A 150 17.97 10.29 5.74
C GLY A 150 16.79 9.49 5.22
N GLY A 151 16.42 8.37 5.83
CA GLY A 151 15.23 7.61 5.49
C GLY A 151 13.94 8.30 5.96
N ARG A 152 12.80 7.85 5.42
CA ARG A 152 11.47 8.30 5.84
C ARG A 152 10.70 7.17 6.49
N VAL A 153 10.03 7.49 7.60
CA VAL A 153 9.15 6.56 8.29
C VAL A 153 7.76 7.16 8.42
N VAL A 154 6.75 6.38 8.12
CA VAL A 154 5.35 6.69 8.41
C VAL A 154 4.85 5.71 9.45
N VAL A 155 4.49 6.19 10.61
CA VAL A 155 4.00 5.40 11.74
C VAL A 155 2.51 5.59 11.86
N GLY A 156 1.75 4.52 11.68
CA GLY A 156 0.29 4.51 11.85
C GLY A 156 -0.11 4.41 13.32
N TYR A 157 -1.37 4.71 13.57
CA TYR A 157 -2.01 4.61 14.88
C TYR A 157 -1.78 3.22 15.50
N ALA A 158 -1.86 3.12 16.82
CA ALA A 158 -1.65 1.89 17.59
C ALA A 158 -0.30 1.17 17.36
N THR A 159 0.63 1.75 16.59
CA THR A 159 1.98 1.19 16.41
C THR A 159 2.82 1.41 17.69
N GLY A 160 3.53 0.35 18.12
CA GLY A 160 4.45 0.43 19.25
C GLY A 160 3.77 0.65 20.61
N LEU A 161 2.56 0.13 20.79
CA LEU A 161 1.86 0.11 22.09
C LEU A 161 2.44 -0.95 23.03
N LEU A 162 2.85 -2.09 22.46
CA LEU A 162 3.27 -3.28 23.20
C LEU A 162 4.72 -3.66 22.84
N ASP A 163 5.40 -4.24 23.83
CA ASP A 163 6.69 -4.91 23.63
C ASP A 163 6.49 -6.36 23.10
N GLU A 164 7.60 -7.07 22.88
CA GLU A 164 7.60 -8.46 22.40
C GLU A 164 7.03 -9.49 23.40
N ARG A 165 6.71 -9.06 24.64
CA ARG A 165 6.11 -9.87 25.70
C ARG A 165 4.65 -9.53 25.96
N PHE A 166 4.07 -8.68 25.12
CA PHE A 166 2.72 -8.16 25.28
C PHE A 166 2.56 -7.22 26.49
N HIS A 167 3.65 -6.57 26.92
CA HIS A 167 3.56 -5.53 27.94
C HIS A 167 3.39 -4.16 27.29
N THR A 168 2.57 -3.32 27.89
CA THR A 168 2.41 -1.94 27.46
C THR A 168 3.65 -1.13 27.79
N TRP A 169 4.16 -0.41 26.82
CA TRP A 169 5.18 0.61 27.04
C TRP A 169 4.64 1.76 27.90
N LEU A 170 5.42 2.24 28.84
CA LEU A 170 5.02 3.33 29.74
C LEU A 170 5.52 4.68 29.26
N GLY A 171 4.93 5.77 29.80
CA GLY A 171 5.37 7.15 29.59
C GLY A 171 4.75 7.84 28.38
N GLY A 172 3.69 7.30 27.82
CA GLY A 172 2.93 7.85 26.67
C GLY A 172 3.14 7.09 25.38
N TYR A 173 2.32 7.36 24.38
CA TYR A 173 2.26 6.66 23.12
C TYR A 173 2.91 7.43 21.97
N PRO A 174 3.41 6.75 20.92
CA PRO A 174 3.82 5.35 20.93
C PRO A 174 5.05 5.12 21.80
N GLY A 175 5.04 4.07 22.62
CA GLY A 175 6.03 3.89 23.70
C GLY A 175 7.30 3.10 23.32
N ALA A 176 7.31 2.44 22.17
CA ALA A 176 8.34 1.49 21.79
C ALA A 176 9.78 2.03 21.92
N GLY A 177 10.69 1.14 22.32
CA GLY A 177 12.09 1.48 22.53
C GLY A 177 12.32 2.40 23.74
N ASP A 178 11.53 2.23 24.80
CA ASP A 178 11.59 3.08 26.00
C ASP A 178 11.45 4.59 25.65
N GLY A 179 10.53 4.89 24.74
CA GLY A 179 10.27 6.25 24.28
C GLY A 179 11.12 6.72 23.11
N LEU A 180 11.99 5.89 22.55
CA LEU A 180 12.77 6.26 21.38
C LEU A 180 11.87 6.55 20.17
N LEU A 181 10.79 5.78 20.00
CA LEU A 181 9.81 6.01 18.92
C LEU A 181 9.14 7.37 19.07
N ARG A 182 8.73 7.75 20.28
CA ARG A 182 8.20 9.11 20.57
C ARG A 182 9.20 10.21 20.24
N SER A 183 10.45 10.02 20.63
CA SER A 183 11.52 11.01 20.37
C SER A 183 11.76 11.19 18.89
N MET A 184 11.75 10.10 18.10
CA MET A 184 11.89 10.14 16.65
C MET A 184 10.70 10.87 16.00
N LEU A 185 9.48 10.62 16.48
CA LEU A 185 8.27 11.28 15.99
C LEU A 185 8.09 12.72 16.50
N GLY A 186 8.77 13.07 17.59
CA GLY A 186 8.64 14.37 18.24
C GLY A 186 7.28 14.61 18.89
N VAL A 187 6.56 13.55 19.21
CA VAL A 187 5.21 13.60 19.78
C VAL A 187 5.11 12.70 21.02
N ARG A 188 4.12 13.00 21.86
CA ARG A 188 3.72 12.16 22.97
C ARG A 188 2.20 12.05 23.00
N GLY A 189 1.67 10.87 22.74
CA GLY A 189 0.27 10.58 22.98
C GLY A 189 0.05 10.36 24.47
N GLU A 190 -0.89 11.08 25.05
CA GLU A 190 -1.24 10.96 26.46
C GLU A 190 -2.34 9.92 26.64
N GLU A 191 -3.33 9.98 25.77
CA GLU A 191 -4.47 9.09 25.74
C GLU A 191 -4.78 8.64 24.31
N PHE A 192 -5.62 7.63 24.18
CA PHE A 192 -6.27 7.27 22.92
C PHE A 192 -7.74 6.96 23.20
N ASN A 193 -8.59 7.26 22.23
CA ASN A 193 -10.00 6.99 22.29
C ASN A 193 -10.38 6.01 21.18
N ILE A 194 -11.33 5.14 21.48
CA ILE A 194 -11.93 4.21 20.52
C ILE A 194 -13.29 4.77 20.13
N LEU A 195 -13.47 5.03 18.84
CA LEU A 195 -14.74 5.48 18.28
C LEU A 195 -15.66 4.28 18.00
N GLY A 196 -16.96 4.48 18.20
CA GLY A 196 -17.97 3.49 17.85
C GLY A 196 -17.87 2.20 18.64
N THR A 197 -18.28 2.22 19.90
CA THR A 197 -18.54 0.97 20.63
C THR A 197 -19.84 0.35 20.12
N GLU A 198 -19.88 -0.98 19.95
CA GLU A 198 -21.05 -1.71 19.43
C GLU A 198 -22.32 -1.51 20.27
N ALA A 199 -22.18 -1.01 21.50
CA ALA A 199 -23.26 -0.78 22.44
C ALA A 199 -24.03 0.54 22.24
N GLU A 200 -23.51 1.50 21.47
CA GLU A 200 -24.01 2.88 21.46
C GLU A 200 -24.57 3.36 20.10
N GLY A 201 -24.67 2.50 19.10
CA GLY A 201 -25.21 2.88 17.80
C GLY A 201 -24.15 3.20 16.75
N GLU A 202 -24.43 4.12 15.84
CA GLU A 202 -23.53 4.43 14.73
C GLU A 202 -22.17 4.93 15.24
N PRO A 203 -21.06 4.48 14.64
CA PRO A 203 -19.73 4.92 15.07
C PRO A 203 -19.61 6.44 14.89
N SER A 204 -19.23 7.12 15.95
CA SER A 204 -18.84 8.52 15.87
C SER A 204 -17.67 8.63 14.88
N GLU A 205 -17.72 9.59 13.99
CA GLU A 205 -16.61 9.90 13.11
C GLU A 205 -16.09 11.32 13.44
N ILE A 206 -14.78 11.48 13.50
CA ILE A 206 -14.17 12.79 13.69
C ILE A 206 -13.54 13.23 12.39
N ARG A 207 -13.79 14.47 12.01
CA ARG A 207 -13.21 15.08 10.82
C ARG A 207 -11.82 15.63 11.10
N LEU A 208 -11.04 15.71 10.03
CA LEU A 208 -9.74 16.37 10.04
C LEU A 208 -9.78 17.66 9.24
N ALA A 209 -9.02 18.62 9.69
CA ALA A 209 -8.71 19.87 9.00
C ALA A 209 -7.21 19.94 8.72
N SER A 210 -6.83 20.31 7.51
CA SER A 210 -5.42 20.51 7.14
C SER A 210 -4.84 21.73 7.82
N THR A 211 -3.55 21.65 8.14
CA THR A 211 -2.77 22.77 8.64
C THR A 211 -1.61 23.05 7.68
N GLY A 212 -1.50 24.29 7.19
CA GLY A 212 -0.41 24.72 6.31
C GLY A 212 -0.47 24.13 4.88
N ASP A 213 0.70 24.08 4.21
CA ASP A 213 0.84 23.68 2.80
C ASP A 213 0.91 22.16 2.59
N SER A 214 0.40 21.40 3.51
CA SER A 214 0.48 19.94 3.50
C SER A 214 -0.61 19.29 2.61
N PRO A 215 -0.47 17.99 2.29
CA PRO A 215 -1.52 17.29 1.53
C PRO A 215 -2.87 17.52 2.18
N THR A 216 -3.83 17.95 1.36
CA THR A 216 -5.16 18.32 1.82
C THR A 216 -5.85 17.14 2.49
N MET A 217 -5.89 17.17 3.81
CA MET A 217 -6.62 16.21 4.64
C MET A 217 -7.99 16.75 5.06
N ASP A 218 -8.38 17.91 4.52
CA ASP A 218 -9.69 18.52 4.81
C ASP A 218 -10.83 17.55 4.53
N GLY A 219 -11.66 17.33 5.54
CA GLY A 219 -12.79 16.42 5.51
C GLY A 219 -12.40 14.94 5.47
N ALA A 220 -11.13 14.57 5.69
CA ALA A 220 -10.78 13.20 6.03
C ALA A 220 -11.42 12.83 7.36
N VAL A 221 -11.71 11.54 7.56
CA VAL A 221 -12.42 11.08 8.75
C VAL A 221 -11.72 9.91 9.39
N THR A 222 -11.65 9.92 10.72
CA THR A 222 -11.32 8.77 11.55
C THR A 222 -12.59 8.15 12.13
N ARG A 223 -12.64 6.83 12.25
CA ARG A 223 -13.83 6.08 12.67
C ARG A 223 -13.56 5.01 13.73
N LEU A 224 -12.30 4.76 14.02
CA LEU A 224 -11.95 3.71 14.97
C LEU A 224 -11.06 4.21 16.09
N TRP A 225 -10.01 4.96 15.74
CA TRP A 225 -8.93 5.28 16.66
C TRP A 225 -8.50 6.73 16.55
N GLN A 226 -8.28 7.37 17.68
CA GLN A 226 -7.66 8.67 17.77
C GLN A 226 -6.71 8.73 18.96
N ASN A 227 -5.58 9.41 18.79
CA ASN A 227 -4.67 9.72 19.88
C ASN A 227 -4.82 11.20 20.24
N ASP A 228 -4.87 11.48 21.53
CA ASP A 228 -4.59 12.81 22.06
C ASP A 228 -3.06 12.99 22.08
N VAL A 229 -2.57 13.92 21.27
CA VAL A 229 -1.15 14.07 20.96
C VAL A 229 -0.62 15.44 21.37
N THR A 230 0.34 15.42 22.28
CA THR A 230 1.14 16.61 22.63
C THR A 230 2.40 16.68 21.75
N ILE A 231 2.69 17.88 21.22
CA ILE A 231 3.94 18.14 20.49
C ILE A 231 5.10 18.22 21.48
N ALA A 232 6.09 17.35 21.33
CA ALA A 232 7.23 17.23 22.23
C ALA A 232 8.57 17.63 21.60
N GLY A 233 8.62 17.74 20.26
CA GLY A 233 9.83 18.09 19.50
C GLY A 233 9.77 19.48 18.89
N PRO A 234 10.92 20.20 18.78
CA PRO A 234 10.95 21.56 18.23
C PRO A 234 10.79 21.63 16.70
N HIS A 235 10.91 20.51 16.00
CA HIS A 235 10.89 20.44 14.53
C HIS A 235 9.62 19.77 14.01
N VAL A 236 8.63 19.57 14.87
CA VAL A 236 7.36 18.95 14.50
C VAL A 236 6.48 19.97 13.78
N GLN A 237 5.95 19.53 12.64
CA GLN A 237 4.90 20.23 11.93
C GLN A 237 3.61 19.42 12.06
N VAL A 238 2.53 20.10 12.43
CA VAL A 238 1.19 19.52 12.37
C VAL A 238 0.69 19.64 10.94
N LEU A 239 0.32 18.52 10.35
CA LEU A 239 -0.16 18.43 8.95
C LEU A 239 -1.69 18.43 8.90
N ALA A 240 -2.33 17.85 9.91
CA ALA A 240 -3.77 17.89 10.09
C ALA A 240 -4.10 17.85 11.59
N SER A 241 -5.20 18.50 11.95
CA SER A 241 -5.78 18.49 13.30
C SER A 241 -7.17 17.87 13.27
N TYR A 242 -7.63 17.35 14.41
CA TYR A 242 -9.04 17.00 14.57
C TYR A 242 -9.88 18.28 14.54
N ALA A 243 -11.11 18.18 14.02
CA ALA A 243 -11.99 19.33 13.86
C ALA A 243 -13.47 18.94 13.92
N GLY A 244 -14.30 19.87 14.41
CA GLY A 244 -15.74 19.74 14.44
C GLY A 244 -16.31 19.43 15.81
N GLU A 245 -17.65 19.43 15.91
CA GLU A 245 -18.37 19.25 17.17
C GLU A 245 -18.02 17.92 17.84
N GLU A 246 -17.85 16.84 17.07
CA GLU A 246 -17.47 15.54 17.61
C GLU A 246 -16.04 15.53 18.19
N ALA A 247 -15.13 16.34 17.63
CA ALA A 247 -13.79 16.52 18.18
C ALA A 247 -13.83 17.32 19.48
N ASP A 248 -14.69 18.34 19.56
CA ASP A 248 -14.87 19.16 20.75
C ASP A 248 -15.46 18.34 21.91
N GLU A 249 -16.39 17.44 21.65
CA GLU A 249 -16.95 16.51 22.66
C GLU A 249 -15.87 15.64 23.35
N TRP A 250 -14.75 15.40 22.66
CA TRP A 250 -13.62 14.63 23.16
C TRP A 250 -12.43 15.50 23.60
N GLU A 251 -12.62 16.81 23.65
CA GLU A 251 -11.55 17.79 23.93
C GLU A 251 -10.36 17.73 22.96
N LEU A 252 -10.61 17.29 21.71
CA LEU A 252 -9.60 17.10 20.68
C LEU A 252 -9.60 18.18 19.59
N ASP A 253 -10.60 19.06 19.55
CA ASP A 253 -10.69 20.09 18.51
C ASP A 253 -9.41 20.95 18.45
N GLY A 254 -8.81 21.04 17.27
CA GLY A 254 -7.55 21.72 17.05
C GLY A 254 -6.30 20.92 17.46
N THR A 255 -6.42 19.79 18.15
CA THR A 255 -5.26 18.96 18.51
C THR A 255 -4.70 18.19 17.30
N ALA A 256 -3.42 17.81 17.36
CA ALA A 256 -2.72 17.23 16.23
C ALA A 256 -3.18 15.80 15.95
N ALA A 257 -3.64 15.54 14.72
CA ALA A 257 -4.01 14.21 14.23
C ALA A 257 -2.90 13.58 13.36
N ILE A 258 -2.25 14.40 12.52
CA ILE A 258 -1.16 13.95 11.63
C ILE A 258 0.00 14.93 11.79
N THR A 259 1.19 14.37 12.02
CA THR A 259 2.40 15.20 12.21
C THR A 259 3.56 14.71 11.35
N ARG A 260 4.52 15.61 11.14
CA ARG A 260 5.83 15.34 10.55
C ARG A 260 6.91 15.90 11.44
N ASN A 261 7.93 15.13 11.75
CA ASN A 261 9.13 15.58 12.47
C ASN A 261 10.38 15.37 11.59
N THR A 262 11.33 16.28 11.69
CA THR A 262 12.69 16.09 11.17
C THR A 262 13.52 15.42 12.27
N TYR A 263 14.12 14.26 11.94
CA TYR A 263 14.97 13.51 12.86
C TYR A 263 16.27 13.09 12.17
N GLY A 264 17.38 13.64 12.59
CA GLY A 264 18.64 13.53 11.88
C GLY A 264 18.54 14.15 10.47
N GLU A 265 18.87 13.37 9.44
CA GLU A 265 18.76 13.79 8.04
C GLU A 265 17.43 13.36 7.39
N GLY A 266 16.57 12.66 8.11
CA GLY A 266 15.32 12.10 7.62
C GLY A 266 14.06 12.70 8.23
N GLU A 267 12.94 12.07 7.92
CA GLU A 267 11.61 12.51 8.31
C GLU A 267 10.80 11.37 8.92
N ALA A 268 10.11 11.66 10.01
CA ALA A 268 9.19 10.73 10.66
C ALA A 268 7.77 11.33 10.70
N TYR A 269 6.83 10.60 10.11
CA TYR A 269 5.41 10.96 10.09
C TYR A 269 4.65 10.12 11.11
N PHE A 270 3.72 10.72 11.80
CA PHE A 270 2.81 10.03 12.70
C PHE A 270 1.37 10.30 12.29
N LEU A 271 0.61 9.23 12.07
CA LEU A 271 -0.84 9.27 11.90
C LEU A 271 -1.47 8.80 13.21
N GLY A 272 -1.87 9.72 14.04
CA GLY A 272 -2.49 9.45 15.35
C GLY A 272 -3.92 8.92 15.26
N CYS A 273 -4.44 8.71 14.04
CA CYS A 273 -5.80 8.25 13.79
C CYS A 273 -5.83 7.21 12.67
N ASP A 274 -6.88 6.41 12.65
CA ASP A 274 -7.17 5.55 11.50
C ASP A 274 -7.70 6.38 10.33
N LEU A 275 -7.32 5.99 9.14
CA LEU A 275 -7.81 6.60 7.90
C LEU A 275 -8.28 5.52 6.94
N GLY A 276 -9.44 5.72 6.32
CA GLY A 276 -9.92 4.86 5.26
C GLY A 276 -9.05 4.95 3.99
N VAL A 277 -9.15 3.94 3.11
CA VAL A 277 -8.34 3.84 1.87
C VAL A 277 -8.38 5.13 1.03
N SER A 278 -9.52 5.80 0.95
CA SER A 278 -9.66 7.07 0.19
C SER A 278 -8.76 8.16 0.77
N ASP A 279 -8.76 8.31 2.09
CA ASP A 279 -8.00 9.34 2.79
C ASP A 279 -6.52 9.00 2.82
N LEU A 280 -6.17 7.73 3.01
CA LEU A 280 -4.80 7.24 2.82
C LEU A 280 -4.29 7.49 1.40
N THR A 281 -5.15 7.32 0.37
CA THR A 281 -4.77 7.61 -1.02
C THR A 281 -4.47 9.09 -1.21
N ARG A 282 -5.27 9.99 -0.61
CA ARG A 282 -5.01 11.44 -0.63
C ARG A 282 -3.70 11.78 0.10
N PHE A 283 -3.48 11.19 1.28
CA PHE A 283 -2.24 11.37 2.04
C PHE A 283 -1.02 10.94 1.22
N VAL A 284 -1.02 9.74 0.66
CA VAL A 284 0.07 9.22 -0.16
C VAL A 284 0.29 10.09 -1.40
N GLY A 285 -0.78 10.47 -2.10
CA GLY A 285 -0.69 11.31 -3.30
C GLY A 285 -0.08 12.68 -3.01
N GLY A 286 -0.52 13.37 -1.97
CA GLY A 286 0.01 14.64 -1.53
C GLY A 286 1.45 14.54 -1.04
N TRP A 287 1.76 13.51 -0.28
CA TRP A 287 3.11 13.23 0.20
C TRP A 287 4.10 12.92 -0.93
N LEU A 288 3.68 12.18 -1.96
CA LEU A 288 4.50 11.93 -3.16
C LEU A 288 4.71 13.20 -3.99
N ALA A 289 3.71 14.08 -4.06
CA ALA A 289 3.81 15.35 -4.79
C ALA A 289 4.73 16.36 -4.08
N ALA A 290 4.77 16.35 -2.75
CA ALA A 290 5.59 17.23 -1.93
C ALA A 290 7.08 16.81 -1.87
N ARG A 291 7.46 15.68 -2.49
CA ARG A 291 8.87 15.25 -2.54
C ARG A 291 9.72 16.31 -3.23
N PRO A 292 10.80 16.81 -2.61
CA PRO A 292 11.82 17.52 -3.34
C PRO A 292 12.31 16.62 -4.47
N GLN A 293 12.41 17.15 -5.66
CA GLN A 293 13.08 16.48 -6.77
C GLN A 293 14.61 16.66 -6.51
N ASP A 294 15.13 15.97 -5.51
CA ASP A 294 16.55 15.92 -5.25
C ASP A 294 17.16 15.15 -6.39
N GLY A 295 17.45 15.79 -7.49
CA GLY A 295 18.24 15.40 -8.66
C GLY A 295 18.66 13.92 -8.83
N ARG A 296 18.46 13.08 -7.86
CA ARG A 296 18.40 11.62 -7.91
C ARG A 296 16.99 11.27 -8.37
N GLN A 297 16.82 11.19 -9.68
CA GLN A 297 15.58 10.63 -10.21
C GLN A 297 15.35 9.28 -9.53
N PRO A 298 14.24 9.09 -8.79
CA PRO A 298 13.82 7.74 -8.45
C PRO A 298 13.60 7.11 -9.80
N GLU A 299 14.47 6.18 -10.16
CA GLU A 299 14.49 5.44 -11.41
C GLU A 299 13.42 5.90 -12.40
N ALA A 300 13.71 6.97 -13.14
CA ALA A 300 12.80 7.55 -14.14
C ALA A 300 12.33 6.46 -15.13
N ASN A 301 13.07 5.37 -15.18
CA ASN A 301 12.80 4.18 -15.98
C ASN A 301 11.65 3.32 -15.43
N LEU A 302 11.26 3.46 -14.16
CA LEU A 302 10.21 2.65 -13.53
C LEU A 302 8.91 3.42 -13.28
N ARG A 303 8.89 4.75 -13.47
CA ARG A 303 7.63 5.47 -13.60
C ARG A 303 7.01 5.10 -14.94
N SER A 304 5.70 4.84 -14.94
CA SER A 304 5.00 4.74 -16.22
C SER A 304 5.24 6.03 -16.99
N PRO A 305 5.85 5.99 -18.18
CA PRO A 305 5.91 7.15 -19.04
C PRO A 305 4.53 7.50 -19.62
N ALA A 306 3.56 6.57 -19.50
CA ALA A 306 2.24 6.73 -20.05
C ALA A 306 1.44 7.82 -19.33
N SER A 307 0.93 8.77 -20.06
CA SER A 307 -0.15 9.62 -19.59
C SER A 307 -1.48 8.85 -19.60
N GLY A 308 -2.38 9.15 -18.65
CA GLY A 308 -3.66 8.44 -18.51
C GLY A 308 -3.64 7.27 -17.50
N VAL A 309 -2.51 6.99 -16.83
CA VAL A 309 -2.50 6.07 -15.69
C VAL A 309 -3.21 6.72 -14.51
N THR A 310 -4.36 6.18 -14.17
CA THR A 310 -5.23 6.63 -13.08
C THR A 310 -5.37 5.52 -12.04
N SER A 311 -6.12 5.77 -10.96
CA SER A 311 -6.49 4.76 -9.97
C SER A 311 -7.18 3.52 -10.57
N ASP A 312 -7.73 3.64 -11.79
CA ASP A 312 -8.39 2.56 -12.51
C ASP A 312 -7.41 1.66 -13.28
N VAL A 313 -6.13 2.01 -13.31
CA VAL A 313 -5.07 1.22 -13.96
C VAL A 313 -4.05 0.75 -12.93
N LEU A 314 -3.88 -0.56 -12.81
CA LEU A 314 -2.74 -1.14 -12.15
C LEU A 314 -1.57 -1.11 -13.14
N HIS A 315 -0.53 -0.36 -12.84
CA HIS A 315 0.74 -0.40 -13.55
C HIS A 315 1.79 -1.11 -12.69
N THR A 316 2.39 -2.15 -13.25
CA THR A 316 3.51 -2.85 -12.62
C THR A 316 4.63 -3.06 -13.63
N VAL A 317 5.84 -3.23 -13.13
CA VAL A 317 7.03 -3.36 -13.96
C VAL A 317 7.78 -4.62 -13.55
N ARG A 318 8.12 -5.45 -14.53
CA ARG A 318 9.09 -6.53 -14.36
C ARG A 318 10.33 -6.21 -15.19
N GLN A 319 11.49 -6.66 -14.75
CA GLN A 319 12.76 -6.39 -15.41
C GLN A 319 13.68 -7.62 -15.45
N SER A 320 14.42 -7.73 -16.51
CA SER A 320 15.59 -8.61 -16.66
C SER A 320 16.80 -7.75 -17.00
N ASP A 321 17.95 -8.37 -17.15
CA ASP A 321 19.18 -7.66 -17.58
C ASP A 321 18.94 -6.91 -18.89
N ASP A 322 18.23 -7.51 -19.86
CA ASP A 322 18.08 -6.97 -21.20
C ASP A 322 16.81 -6.14 -21.43
N ALA A 323 15.77 -6.33 -20.62
CA ALA A 323 14.43 -5.80 -20.93
C ALA A 323 13.63 -5.36 -19.70
N ILE A 324 12.78 -4.39 -19.94
CA ILE A 324 11.73 -3.93 -19.01
C ILE A 324 10.37 -4.26 -19.61
N PHE A 325 9.49 -4.80 -18.78
CA PHE A 325 8.13 -5.20 -19.14
C PHE A 325 7.13 -4.37 -18.33
N ASP A 326 6.44 -3.46 -19.00
CA ASP A 326 5.40 -2.63 -18.38
C ASP A 326 4.05 -3.31 -18.56
N PHE A 327 3.38 -3.60 -17.45
CA PHE A 327 2.05 -4.20 -17.41
C PHE A 327 1.02 -3.14 -17.02
N TYR A 328 0.02 -2.94 -17.86
CA TYR A 328 -1.12 -2.06 -17.61
C TYR A 328 -2.39 -2.89 -17.56
N LEU A 329 -3.04 -2.94 -16.41
CA LEU A 329 -4.26 -3.72 -16.19
C LEU A 329 -5.37 -2.79 -15.71
N THR A 330 -6.49 -2.76 -16.41
CA THR A 330 -7.65 -1.98 -15.99
C THR A 330 -8.38 -2.68 -14.84
N ARG A 331 -8.64 -1.92 -13.78
CA ARG A 331 -9.37 -2.36 -12.56
C ARG A 331 -10.76 -1.75 -12.47
N GLY A 332 -10.97 -0.63 -13.15
CA GLY A 332 -12.20 0.16 -13.14
C GLY A 332 -13.32 -0.44 -13.98
N LYS A 333 -14.42 0.29 -14.04
CA LYS A 333 -15.61 -0.06 -14.82
C LYS A 333 -15.57 0.52 -16.23
N SER A 334 -14.63 1.43 -16.52
CA SER A 334 -14.47 2.19 -17.75
C SER A 334 -13.26 1.70 -18.55
N ASP A 335 -13.29 1.98 -19.84
CA ASP A 335 -12.12 1.90 -20.69
C ASP A 335 -11.16 3.04 -20.35
N VAL A 336 -9.86 2.80 -20.52
CA VAL A 336 -8.82 3.79 -20.25
C VAL A 336 -7.96 3.97 -21.49
N GLU A 337 -7.73 5.22 -21.86
CA GLU A 337 -6.81 5.58 -22.92
C GLU A 337 -5.44 5.89 -22.30
N LEU A 338 -4.42 5.18 -22.76
CA LEU A 338 -3.03 5.36 -22.35
C LEU A 338 -2.24 5.95 -23.53
N ARG A 339 -1.48 7.01 -23.27
CA ARG A 339 -0.65 7.70 -24.26
C ARG A 339 0.82 7.70 -23.83
N ASP A 340 1.70 8.05 -24.78
CA ASP A 340 3.15 8.16 -24.53
C ASP A 340 3.79 6.89 -24.00
N ILE A 341 3.27 5.74 -24.43
CA ILE A 341 3.78 4.42 -23.98
C ILE A 341 5.03 4.08 -24.78
N ALA A 342 6.11 3.79 -24.05
CA ALA A 342 7.37 3.36 -24.65
C ALA A 342 7.38 1.84 -24.91
N GLY A 343 8.07 1.42 -25.96
CA GLY A 343 8.32 0.01 -26.27
C GLY A 343 7.35 -0.58 -27.29
N GLU A 344 7.39 -1.91 -27.41
CA GLU A 344 6.56 -2.68 -28.33
C GLU A 344 5.53 -3.53 -27.56
N PRO A 345 4.30 -3.64 -28.08
CA PRO A 345 3.28 -4.45 -27.43
C PRO A 345 3.57 -5.95 -27.57
N ILE A 346 3.55 -6.68 -26.44
CA ILE A 346 3.63 -8.14 -26.40
C ILE A 346 2.24 -8.75 -26.30
N VAL A 347 1.39 -8.17 -25.47
CA VAL A 347 0.03 -8.64 -25.19
C VAL A 347 -0.96 -7.51 -25.32
N LEU A 348 -1.97 -7.72 -26.13
CA LEU A 348 -3.15 -6.88 -26.32
C LEU A 348 -4.39 -7.72 -25.98
N PHE A 349 -4.71 -7.86 -24.69
CA PHE A 349 -5.93 -8.54 -24.27
C PHE A 349 -6.99 -7.51 -23.92
N ARG A 350 -8.09 -7.48 -24.69
CA ARG A 350 -9.08 -6.41 -24.57
C ARG A 350 -8.40 -5.04 -24.56
N ALA A 351 -7.45 -4.87 -25.45
CA ALA A 351 -6.75 -3.61 -25.65
C ALA A 351 -6.50 -3.46 -27.15
N GLU A 352 -6.52 -2.21 -27.64
CA GLU A 352 -6.28 -1.93 -29.04
C GLU A 352 -5.42 -0.68 -29.21
N ARG A 353 -4.66 -0.62 -30.28
CA ARG A 353 -3.86 0.54 -30.63
C ARG A 353 -4.75 1.55 -31.36
N GLY A 354 -4.71 2.80 -30.93
CA GLY A 354 -5.41 3.90 -31.58
C GLY A 354 -4.95 4.13 -33.03
N SER A 355 -5.81 4.70 -33.83
CA SER A 355 -5.56 4.95 -35.26
C SER A 355 -4.41 5.94 -35.52
N ASP A 356 -4.08 6.79 -34.54
CA ASP A 356 -2.94 7.73 -34.57
C ASP A 356 -1.59 7.04 -34.25
N GLY A 357 -1.63 5.77 -33.83
CA GLY A 357 -0.47 4.96 -33.50
C GLY A 357 0.25 5.34 -32.20
N GLY A 358 -0.16 6.39 -31.50
CA GLY A 358 0.47 6.91 -30.29
C GLY A 358 -0.28 6.57 -28.99
N ALA A 359 -1.52 6.09 -29.09
CA ALA A 359 -2.35 5.76 -27.94
C ALA A 359 -2.77 4.28 -27.96
N TYR A 360 -3.13 3.78 -26.78
CA TYR A 360 -3.75 2.47 -26.60
C TYR A 360 -5.02 2.62 -25.77
N THR A 361 -6.13 2.04 -26.25
CA THR A 361 -7.33 1.88 -25.45
C THR A 361 -7.30 0.53 -24.76
N VAL A 362 -7.30 0.52 -23.45
CA VAL A 362 -7.39 -0.70 -22.64
C VAL A 362 -8.80 -0.78 -22.06
N HIS A 363 -9.57 -1.71 -22.57
CA HIS A 363 -10.96 -1.91 -22.17
C HIS A 363 -11.08 -2.47 -20.76
N ARG A 364 -12.26 -2.42 -20.19
CA ARG A 364 -12.58 -3.00 -18.90
C ARG A 364 -12.05 -4.43 -18.78
N ASN A 365 -11.31 -4.73 -17.70
CA ASN A 365 -10.60 -6.00 -17.47
C ASN A 365 -9.60 -6.35 -18.59
N GLY A 366 -9.11 -5.33 -19.27
CA GLY A 366 -8.09 -5.45 -20.29
C GLY A 366 -6.68 -5.48 -19.71
N VAL A 367 -5.75 -5.94 -20.53
CA VAL A 367 -4.31 -5.98 -20.21
C VAL A 367 -3.52 -5.59 -21.44
N LEU A 368 -2.64 -4.63 -21.26
CA LEU A 368 -1.60 -4.26 -22.20
C LEU A 368 -0.25 -4.58 -21.57
N VAL A 369 0.61 -5.28 -22.29
CA VAL A 369 2.00 -5.52 -21.86
C VAL A 369 2.94 -4.99 -22.92
N MET A 370 3.85 -4.12 -22.51
CA MET A 370 4.85 -3.50 -23.38
C MET A 370 6.25 -4.01 -22.99
N LYS A 371 7.10 -4.20 -23.99
CA LYS A 371 8.53 -4.53 -23.81
C LYS A 371 9.38 -3.37 -24.30
N ARG A 372 10.35 -2.96 -23.52
CA ARG A 372 11.37 -1.97 -23.91
C ARG A 372 12.77 -2.39 -23.45
N PRO A 373 13.83 -1.90 -24.07
CA PRO A 373 15.20 -2.17 -23.61
C PRO A 373 15.41 -1.72 -22.16
N ASN A 374 16.24 -2.45 -21.41
CA ASN A 374 16.71 -2.02 -20.11
C ASN A 374 17.92 -1.10 -20.28
N PRO A 375 17.85 0.21 -20.00
CA PRO A 375 18.96 1.14 -20.19
C PRO A 375 20.06 1.02 -19.13
N SER A 376 19.89 0.12 -18.15
CA SER A 376 20.86 -0.09 -17.06
C SER A 376 22.01 -1.03 -17.45
N VAL A 377 22.04 -1.50 -18.68
CA VAL A 377 23.11 -2.35 -19.26
C VAL A 377 23.95 -1.58 -20.26
#